data_0f674a230a840866128b35f807f84149
#
_entry.id   0f674a230a840866128b35f807f84149
#
_cell.length_a   1.000
_cell.length_b   1.000
_cell.length_c   1.000
_cell.angle_alpha   90.00
_cell.angle_beta   90.00
_cell.angle_gamma   90.00
#
_symmetry.space_group_name_H-M   'P 1'
#
loop_
_entity.id
_entity.type
_entity.pdbx_description
1 polymer ?
#
loop_
_entity_poly.entity_id
_entity_poly.type
_entity_poly.pdbx_seq_one_letter_code
_entity_poly.pdbx_strand_id
1 'polypeptide(L)'
;MGRKRRHWKRRRRAVPWRRLWLAAILLALAAACVSGYGNLKELIAVYGENHCRNLVTQVLLDAAAEAQMPEKFSCLTTVDDKSFLQLDAAAVRQYQAAVGTCLTQKLDALQRHTQRVPVGTVLDNAFLMERGPRIAIRYVPVGAAQVRIGSSLEEAGVNQVLYRVTLDLAVDMTVLVPGGTRAVQCAQQIILEETLLTGRVPMFYGE
;
A
#
# COMPACT_ATOMS: atom_id res chain seq x y z
N MET A 1 -54.45 69.48 29.88
CA MET A 1 -53.73 68.23 30.14
C MET A 1 -53.22 67.71 28.80
N GLY A 2 -51.97 68.00 28.38
CA GLY A 2 -51.42 67.64 27.08
C GLY A 2 -50.32 66.62 27.28
N ARG A 3 -50.56 65.34 26.92
CA ARG A 3 -49.56 64.25 26.92
C ARG A 3 -48.65 64.37 25.73
N LYS A 4 -47.39 64.79 25.94
CA LYS A 4 -46.28 64.79 24.93
C LYS A 4 -45.85 63.33 24.68
N ARG A 5 -46.23 62.76 23.50
CA ARG A 5 -45.67 61.49 23.01
C ARG A 5 -44.23 61.68 22.61
N ARG A 6 -43.27 61.11 23.37
CA ARG A 6 -41.87 61.05 23.00
C ARG A 6 -41.67 60.01 21.88
N HIS A 7 -41.46 60.46 20.64
CA HIS A 7 -41.01 59.58 19.54
C HIS A 7 -39.55 59.18 19.78
N TRP A 8 -39.36 57.92 20.16
CA TRP A 8 -38.02 57.31 20.26
C TRP A 8 -37.57 56.99 18.85
N LYS A 9 -36.74 57.87 18.20
CA LYS A 9 -36.07 57.58 16.94
C LYS A 9 -34.97 56.53 17.20
N ARG A 10 -35.25 55.26 16.89
CA ARG A 10 -34.24 54.22 16.77
C ARG A 10 -33.24 54.67 15.69
N ARG A 11 -32.10 55.20 16.08
CA ARG A 11 -30.94 55.39 15.18
C ARG A 11 -30.53 54.03 14.69
N ARG A 12 -30.97 53.62 13.49
CA ARG A 12 -30.34 52.55 12.73
C ARG A 12 -28.91 52.98 12.43
N ARG A 13 -27.92 52.45 13.14
CA ARG A 13 -26.51 52.61 12.79
C ARG A 13 -26.35 51.95 11.43
N ALA A 14 -26.23 52.76 10.38
CA ALA A 14 -25.83 52.32 9.05
C ALA A 14 -24.43 51.69 9.19
N VAL A 15 -24.37 50.37 9.13
CA VAL A 15 -23.10 49.66 9.09
C VAL A 15 -22.40 50.10 7.81
N PRO A 16 -21.21 50.77 7.85
CA PRO A 16 -20.61 51.31 6.67
C PRO A 16 -20.34 50.12 5.70
N TRP A 17 -20.87 50.21 4.50
CA TRP A 17 -20.79 49.20 3.43
C TRP A 17 -19.35 48.66 3.24
N ARG A 18 -18.33 49.54 3.42
CA ARG A 18 -16.92 49.12 3.42
C ARG A 18 -16.56 48.05 4.44
N ARG A 19 -17.22 48.06 5.64
CA ARG A 19 -17.01 47.01 6.67
C ARG A 19 -17.70 45.70 6.29
N LEU A 20 -18.84 45.76 5.61
CA LEU A 20 -19.51 44.57 5.07
C LEU A 20 -18.69 43.90 3.95
N TRP A 21 -18.11 44.72 3.04
CA TRP A 21 -17.21 44.21 2.00
C TRP A 21 -15.94 43.58 2.57
N LEU A 22 -15.31 44.21 3.55
CA LEU A 22 -14.13 43.68 4.22
C LEU A 22 -14.47 42.33 4.95
N ALA A 23 -15.61 42.27 5.63
CA ALA A 23 -16.08 41.04 6.28
C ALA A 23 -16.36 39.93 5.26
N ALA A 24 -16.97 40.25 4.10
CA ALA A 24 -17.21 39.30 3.02
C ALA A 24 -15.92 38.75 2.40
N ILE A 25 -14.93 39.61 2.16
CA ILE A 25 -13.60 39.21 1.65
C ILE A 25 -12.89 38.33 2.66
N LEU A 26 -12.92 38.66 3.95
CA LEU A 26 -12.32 37.88 5.02
C LEU A 26 -12.97 36.51 5.16
N LEU A 27 -14.31 36.45 5.04
CA LEU A 27 -15.07 35.21 5.05
C LEU A 27 -14.76 34.34 3.83
N ALA A 28 -14.66 34.94 2.64
CA ALA A 28 -14.28 34.24 1.41
C ALA A 28 -12.87 33.69 1.49
N LEU A 29 -11.92 34.48 2.06
CA LEU A 29 -10.53 34.03 2.26
C LEU A 29 -10.47 32.88 3.27
N ALA A 30 -11.21 32.96 4.36
CA ALA A 30 -11.30 31.89 5.36
C ALA A 30 -11.90 30.62 4.76
N ALA A 31 -12.97 30.73 3.96
CA ALA A 31 -13.57 29.59 3.26
C ALA A 31 -12.60 28.96 2.24
N ALA A 32 -11.84 29.77 1.48
CA ALA A 32 -10.82 29.29 0.57
C ALA A 32 -9.66 28.59 1.30
N CYS A 33 -9.24 29.10 2.47
CA CYS A 33 -8.24 28.44 3.31
C CYS A 33 -8.72 27.09 3.86
N VAL A 34 -9.96 27.02 4.31
CA VAL A 34 -10.55 25.78 4.85
C VAL A 34 -10.70 24.71 3.76
N SER A 35 -11.21 25.09 2.57
CA SER A 35 -11.33 24.15 1.45
C SER A 35 -9.97 23.72 0.91
N GLY A 36 -8.99 24.63 0.83
CA GLY A 36 -7.61 24.31 0.45
C GLY A 36 -6.94 23.36 1.44
N TYR A 37 -7.17 23.54 2.73
CA TYR A 37 -6.65 22.63 3.77
C TYR A 37 -7.24 21.22 3.66
N GLY A 38 -8.54 21.08 3.35
CA GLY A 38 -9.19 19.79 3.14
C GLY A 38 -8.58 19.02 1.97
N ASN A 39 -8.42 19.67 0.84
CA ASN A 39 -7.82 19.07 -0.36
C ASN A 39 -6.36 18.69 -0.14
N LEU A 40 -5.57 19.54 0.54
CA LEU A 40 -4.18 19.25 0.87
C LEU A 40 -4.05 18.02 1.77
N LYS A 41 -4.93 17.88 2.75
CA LYS A 41 -4.97 16.73 3.66
C LYS A 41 -5.20 15.42 2.91
N GLU A 42 -6.11 15.41 1.95
CA GLU A 42 -6.41 14.25 1.13
C GLU A 42 -5.23 13.91 0.20
N LEU A 43 -4.62 14.90 -0.45
CA LEU A 43 -3.42 14.70 -1.27
C LEU A 43 -2.26 14.11 -0.47
N ILE A 44 -2.03 14.58 0.77
CA ILE A 44 -1.02 14.03 1.67
C ILE A 44 -1.32 12.57 1.99
N ALA A 45 -2.58 12.23 2.25
CA ALA A 45 -2.99 10.87 2.57
C ALA A 45 -2.79 9.92 1.38
N VAL A 46 -3.19 10.33 0.17
CA VAL A 46 -3.00 9.55 -1.06
C VAL A 46 -1.51 9.38 -1.39
N TYR A 47 -0.72 10.46 -1.26
CA TYR A 47 0.73 10.37 -1.45
C TYR A 47 1.37 9.38 -0.46
N GLY A 48 1.00 9.48 0.83
CA GLY A 48 1.49 8.59 1.87
C GLY A 48 1.12 7.13 1.61
N GLU A 49 -0.09 6.85 1.13
CA GLU A 49 -0.55 5.52 0.74
C GLU A 49 0.28 4.94 -0.41
N ASN A 50 0.42 5.68 -1.52
CA ASN A 50 1.18 5.24 -2.69
C ASN A 50 2.65 5.01 -2.36
N HIS A 51 3.23 5.92 -1.56
CA HIS A 51 4.62 5.80 -1.14
C HIS A 51 4.83 4.60 -0.20
N CYS A 52 3.89 4.36 0.73
CA CYS A 52 3.88 3.17 1.58
C CYS A 52 3.84 1.89 0.75
N ARG A 53 2.95 1.82 -0.23
CA ARG A 53 2.82 0.66 -1.12
C ARG A 53 4.13 0.37 -1.85
N ASN A 54 4.77 1.38 -2.41
CA ASN A 54 6.05 1.21 -3.11
C ASN A 54 7.17 0.74 -2.18
N LEU A 55 7.31 1.37 -1.00
CA LEU A 55 8.32 0.97 -0.02
C LEU A 55 8.10 -0.46 0.49
N VAL A 56 6.87 -0.81 0.82
CA VAL A 56 6.56 -2.15 1.32
C VAL A 56 6.77 -3.19 0.24
N THR A 57 6.39 -2.92 -1.02
CA THR A 57 6.66 -3.84 -2.14
C THR A 57 8.16 -4.10 -2.29
N GLN A 58 9.01 -3.06 -2.19
CA GLN A 58 10.46 -3.24 -2.20
C GLN A 58 10.94 -4.09 -1.01
N VAL A 59 10.44 -3.83 0.19
CA VAL A 59 10.77 -4.60 1.40
C VAL A 59 10.37 -6.07 1.25
N LEU A 60 9.19 -6.36 0.65
CA LEU A 60 8.73 -7.72 0.39
C LEU A 60 9.66 -8.45 -0.59
N LEU A 61 10.02 -7.81 -1.70
CA LEU A 61 10.92 -8.37 -2.70
C LEU A 61 12.33 -8.58 -2.16
N ASP A 62 12.86 -7.60 -1.41
CA ASP A 62 14.19 -7.68 -0.79
C ASP A 62 14.25 -8.78 0.28
N ALA A 63 13.17 -8.97 1.06
CA ALA A 63 13.11 -10.04 2.05
C ALA A 63 13.12 -11.43 1.40
N ALA A 64 12.41 -11.59 0.28
CA ALA A 64 12.41 -12.83 -0.48
C ALA A 64 13.77 -13.10 -1.15
N ALA A 65 14.45 -12.06 -1.63
CA ALA A 65 15.76 -12.19 -2.30
C ALA A 65 16.91 -12.48 -1.31
N GLU A 66 16.87 -11.91 -0.09
CA GLU A 66 17.89 -12.12 0.93
C GLU A 66 17.76 -13.49 1.64
N ALA A 67 16.55 -14.06 1.69
CA ALA A 67 16.34 -15.36 2.27
C ALA A 67 17.04 -16.42 1.42
N GLN A 68 17.77 -17.33 2.09
CA GLN A 68 18.43 -18.44 1.38
C GLN A 68 17.39 -19.33 0.70
N MET A 69 17.33 -19.22 -0.62
CA MET A 69 16.45 -20.04 -1.43
C MET A 69 17.04 -21.45 -1.56
N PRO A 70 16.27 -22.52 -1.30
CA PRO A 70 16.70 -23.88 -1.56
C PRO A 70 16.89 -24.08 -3.07
N GLU A 71 17.76 -25.02 -3.43
CA GLU A 71 18.04 -25.31 -4.85
C GLU A 71 16.79 -25.78 -5.60
N LYS A 72 15.91 -26.51 -4.93
CA LYS A 72 14.61 -26.97 -5.45
C LYS A 72 13.59 -27.06 -4.34
N PHE A 73 12.34 -26.73 -4.68
CA PHE A 73 11.18 -26.92 -3.80
C PHE A 73 10.43 -28.22 -4.10
N SER A 74 10.67 -28.80 -5.27
CA SER A 74 10.02 -30.04 -5.72
C SER A 74 11.03 -31.15 -5.94
N CYS A 75 10.64 -32.35 -5.57
CA CYS A 75 11.41 -33.57 -5.81
C CYS A 75 10.60 -34.53 -6.68
N LEU A 76 11.20 -35.04 -7.74
CA LEU A 76 10.60 -36.06 -8.59
C LEU A 76 10.91 -37.43 -8.01
N THR A 77 9.90 -38.11 -7.46
CA THR A 77 10.05 -39.46 -6.93
C THR A 77 9.41 -40.45 -7.89
N THR A 78 10.17 -41.46 -8.31
CA THR A 78 9.64 -42.55 -9.18
C THR A 78 9.38 -43.77 -8.35
N VAL A 79 8.09 -44.22 -8.33
CA VAL A 79 7.65 -45.44 -7.67
C VAL A 79 6.85 -46.26 -8.69
N ASP A 80 7.18 -47.53 -8.90
CA ASP A 80 6.51 -48.44 -9.81
C ASP A 80 6.37 -47.87 -11.25
N ASP A 81 7.44 -47.32 -11.81
CA ASP A 81 7.49 -46.71 -13.14
C ASP A 81 6.57 -45.51 -13.33
N LYS A 82 6.03 -44.94 -12.24
CA LYS A 82 5.27 -43.73 -12.19
C LYS A 82 6.06 -42.63 -11.51
N SER A 83 6.17 -41.49 -12.15
CA SER A 83 6.85 -40.33 -11.59
C SER A 83 5.86 -39.45 -10.82
N PHE A 84 6.15 -39.22 -9.56
CA PHE A 84 5.37 -38.34 -8.70
C PHE A 84 6.18 -37.10 -8.39
N LEU A 85 5.58 -35.93 -8.62
CA LEU A 85 6.14 -34.67 -8.18
C LEU A 85 5.69 -34.40 -6.75
N GLN A 86 6.63 -34.36 -5.83
CA GLN A 86 6.37 -34.11 -4.42
C GLN A 86 7.03 -32.81 -3.98
N LEU A 87 6.25 -31.95 -3.30
CA LEU A 87 6.77 -30.75 -2.68
C LEU A 87 7.59 -31.12 -1.43
N ASP A 88 8.82 -30.59 -1.33
CA ASP A 88 9.62 -30.78 -0.11
C ASP A 88 9.11 -29.86 1.00
N ALA A 89 8.28 -30.41 1.89
CA ALA A 89 7.68 -29.69 3.00
C ALA A 89 8.72 -29.17 4.01
N ALA A 90 9.92 -29.76 4.08
CA ALA A 90 10.97 -29.28 4.97
C ALA A 90 11.65 -28.04 4.37
N ALA A 91 12.01 -28.07 3.10
CA ALA A 91 12.58 -26.94 2.36
C ALA A 91 11.60 -25.75 2.34
N VAL A 92 10.32 -26.02 2.09
CA VAL A 92 9.26 -25.00 2.11
C VAL A 92 9.18 -24.30 3.47
N ARG A 93 9.10 -25.05 4.55
CA ARG A 93 8.99 -24.49 5.91
C ARG A 93 10.25 -23.71 6.30
N GLN A 94 11.44 -24.19 5.94
CA GLN A 94 12.70 -23.52 6.22
C GLN A 94 12.77 -22.17 5.50
N TYR A 95 12.45 -22.15 4.20
CA TYR A 95 12.44 -20.93 3.42
C TYR A 95 11.36 -19.94 3.90
N GLN A 96 10.16 -20.42 4.17
CA GLN A 96 9.06 -19.61 4.73
C GLN A 96 9.47 -18.94 6.05
N ALA A 97 10.14 -19.67 6.96
CA ALA A 97 10.64 -19.15 8.22
C ALA A 97 11.75 -18.10 8.00
N ALA A 98 12.68 -18.35 7.08
CA ALA A 98 13.75 -17.42 6.73
C ALA A 98 13.21 -16.09 6.17
N VAL A 99 12.29 -16.18 5.19
CA VAL A 99 11.60 -15.00 4.62
C VAL A 99 10.83 -14.25 5.70
N GLY A 100 10.07 -14.95 6.55
CA GLY A 100 9.31 -14.34 7.65
C GLY A 100 10.18 -13.58 8.64
N THR A 101 11.34 -14.14 9.00
CA THR A 101 12.32 -13.49 9.90
C THR A 101 12.91 -12.24 9.26
N CYS A 102 13.37 -12.35 8.01
CA CYS A 102 13.94 -11.22 7.27
C CYS A 102 12.91 -10.09 7.08
N LEU A 103 11.68 -10.46 6.72
CA LEU A 103 10.58 -9.53 6.53
C LEU A 103 10.24 -8.79 7.82
N THR A 104 10.15 -9.50 8.95
CA THR A 104 9.87 -8.87 10.26
C THR A 104 10.96 -7.86 10.63
N GLN A 105 12.24 -8.21 10.44
CA GLN A 105 13.35 -7.29 10.72
C GLN A 105 13.30 -6.03 9.86
N LYS A 106 13.01 -6.18 8.56
CA LYS A 106 12.89 -5.04 7.64
C LYS A 106 11.69 -4.15 7.96
N LEU A 107 10.55 -4.73 8.33
CA LEU A 107 9.35 -3.98 8.73
C LEU A 107 9.58 -3.23 10.04
N ASP A 108 10.28 -3.82 11.02
CA ASP A 108 10.67 -3.15 12.27
C ASP A 108 11.60 -1.97 12.00
N ALA A 109 12.55 -2.12 11.07
CA ALA A 109 13.40 -1.02 10.64
C ALA A 109 12.60 0.11 10.00
N LEU A 110 11.62 -0.23 9.15
CA LEU A 110 10.73 0.75 8.50
C LEU A 110 9.88 1.50 9.52
N GLN A 111 9.36 0.82 10.54
CA GLN A 111 8.56 1.43 11.62
C GLN A 111 9.33 2.49 12.41
N ARG A 112 10.63 2.26 12.63
CA ARG A 112 11.51 3.20 13.37
C ARG A 112 11.83 4.46 12.56
N HIS A 113 11.65 4.41 11.25
CA HIS A 113 11.96 5.52 10.35
C HIS A 113 10.75 6.44 10.18
N THR A 114 10.93 7.72 10.49
CA THR A 114 9.94 8.75 10.19
C THR A 114 10.41 9.50 8.97
N GLN A 115 9.67 9.37 7.89
CA GLN A 115 9.99 10.08 6.65
C GLN A 115 9.44 11.50 6.70
N ARG A 116 10.30 12.48 6.34
CA ARG A 116 9.92 13.89 6.27
C ARG A 116 9.88 14.33 4.82
N VAL A 117 8.68 14.56 4.30
CA VAL A 117 8.44 14.93 2.91
C VAL A 117 8.02 16.40 2.84
N PRO A 118 8.63 17.24 1.96
CA PRO A 118 8.18 18.60 1.72
C PRO A 118 6.77 18.61 1.11
N VAL A 119 5.92 19.56 1.52
CA VAL A 119 4.55 19.70 0.97
C VAL A 119 4.57 19.91 -0.54
N GLY A 120 5.57 20.61 -1.06
CA GLY A 120 5.70 20.86 -2.50
C GLY A 120 5.85 19.59 -3.33
N THR A 121 6.48 18.54 -2.79
CA THR A 121 6.59 17.24 -3.45
C THR A 121 5.23 16.51 -3.51
N VAL A 122 4.38 16.71 -2.50
CA VAL A 122 3.04 16.13 -2.46
C VAL A 122 2.09 16.77 -3.46
N LEU A 123 2.31 18.07 -3.76
CA LEU A 123 1.48 18.82 -4.70
C LEU A 123 1.79 18.51 -6.18
N ASP A 124 2.76 17.65 -6.45
CA ASP A 124 3.21 17.24 -7.80
C ASP A 124 3.45 18.43 -8.75
N ASN A 125 3.96 19.52 -8.20
CA ASN A 125 4.28 20.74 -8.95
C ASN A 125 5.78 20.92 -9.04
N ALA A 126 6.32 20.91 -10.27
CA ALA A 126 7.76 21.02 -10.55
C ALA A 126 8.40 22.30 -9.93
N PHE A 127 7.66 23.40 -9.83
CA PHE A 127 8.16 24.66 -9.25
C PHE A 127 8.22 24.65 -7.72
N LEU A 128 7.41 23.80 -7.07
CA LEU A 128 7.31 23.68 -5.62
C LEU A 128 8.05 22.45 -5.08
N MET A 129 8.60 21.63 -5.97
CA MET A 129 9.34 20.43 -5.61
C MET A 129 10.44 20.78 -4.60
N GLU A 130 10.53 20.00 -3.52
CA GLU A 130 11.44 20.19 -2.37
C GLU A 130 11.21 21.49 -1.55
N ARG A 131 10.21 22.29 -1.87
CA ARG A 131 9.90 23.53 -1.15
C ARG A 131 8.70 23.35 -0.22
N GLY A 132 8.64 24.18 0.83
CA GLY A 132 7.56 24.21 1.81
C GLY A 132 7.85 23.47 3.11
N PRO A 133 6.90 23.47 4.04
CA PRO A 133 7.05 22.79 5.32
C PRO A 133 7.15 21.28 5.12
N ARG A 134 7.99 20.64 5.95
CA ARG A 134 8.17 19.18 5.90
C ARG A 134 7.09 18.48 6.72
N ILE A 135 6.43 17.52 6.11
CA ILE A 135 5.41 16.67 6.73
C ILE A 135 6.06 15.38 7.19
N ALA A 136 5.80 14.99 8.44
CA ALA A 136 6.23 13.70 8.97
C ALA A 136 5.21 12.63 8.62
N ILE A 137 5.63 11.60 7.89
CA ILE A 137 4.85 10.41 7.57
C ILE A 137 5.47 9.24 8.31
N ARG A 138 4.65 8.45 9.01
CA ARG A 138 5.08 7.23 9.70
C ARG A 138 4.34 6.03 9.15
N TYR A 139 5.06 4.94 8.97
CA TYR A 139 4.54 3.66 8.52
C TYR A 139 4.57 2.69 9.69
N VAL A 140 3.42 2.10 10.01
CA VAL A 140 3.28 1.17 11.14
C VAL A 140 2.68 -0.13 10.61
N PRO A 141 3.40 -1.26 10.70
CA PRO A 141 2.82 -2.55 10.37
C PRO A 141 1.72 -2.91 11.37
N VAL A 142 0.64 -3.51 10.88
CA VAL A 142 -0.50 -3.94 11.69
C VAL A 142 -0.60 -5.45 11.63
N GLY A 143 -0.41 -6.09 12.76
CA GLY A 143 -0.40 -7.55 12.83
C GLY A 143 0.90 -8.17 12.31
N ALA A 144 0.85 -9.48 12.07
CA ALA A 144 1.98 -10.24 11.54
C ALA A 144 1.94 -10.27 10.01
N ALA A 145 3.13 -10.18 9.41
CA ALA A 145 3.29 -10.41 7.98
C ALA A 145 2.90 -11.85 7.64
N GLN A 146 2.13 -12.03 6.57
CA GLN A 146 1.72 -13.34 6.09
C GLN A 146 2.68 -13.80 5.01
N VAL A 147 3.27 -14.98 5.20
CA VAL A 147 4.16 -15.63 4.25
C VAL A 147 3.55 -16.99 3.95
N ARG A 148 3.12 -17.22 2.71
CA ARG A 148 2.52 -18.48 2.28
C ARG A 148 3.22 -18.99 1.04
N ILE A 149 3.50 -20.29 0.97
CA ILE A 149 3.98 -20.94 -0.23
C ILE A 149 2.88 -21.89 -0.69
N GLY A 150 2.48 -21.73 -1.93
CA GLY A 150 1.48 -22.55 -2.60
C GLY A 150 2.05 -23.22 -3.83
N SER A 151 1.39 -24.26 -4.31
CA SER A 151 1.68 -24.87 -5.60
C SER A 151 0.41 -24.98 -6.41
N SER A 152 0.52 -24.78 -7.71
CA SER A 152 -0.56 -24.94 -8.68
C SER A 152 -0.13 -25.82 -9.85
N LEU A 153 -1.09 -26.48 -10.45
CA LEU A 153 -0.95 -27.26 -11.68
C LEU A 153 -1.88 -26.62 -12.72
N GLU A 154 -1.32 -26.18 -13.82
CA GLU A 154 -2.07 -25.58 -14.91
C GLU A 154 -1.87 -26.40 -16.20
N GLU A 155 -2.93 -26.63 -16.97
CA GLU A 155 -2.82 -27.26 -18.29
C GLU A 155 -2.09 -26.30 -19.26
N ALA A 156 -0.98 -26.76 -19.83
CA ALA A 156 -0.16 -25.93 -20.73
C ALA A 156 -0.23 -26.39 -22.20
N GLY A 157 -1.18 -27.26 -22.53
CA GLY A 157 -1.39 -27.80 -23.87
C GLY A 157 -1.66 -29.31 -23.89
N VAL A 158 -1.56 -29.91 -25.08
CA VAL A 158 -1.84 -31.37 -25.22
C VAL A 158 -0.71 -32.16 -24.54
N ASN A 159 -1.06 -32.89 -23.48
CA ASN A 159 -0.14 -33.69 -22.65
C ASN A 159 0.99 -32.89 -21.94
N GLN A 160 0.75 -31.62 -21.67
CA GLN A 160 1.67 -30.76 -20.92
C GLN A 160 0.96 -30.14 -19.73
N VAL A 161 1.61 -30.19 -18.57
CA VAL A 161 1.14 -29.59 -17.32
C VAL A 161 2.24 -28.71 -16.77
N LEU A 162 1.89 -27.48 -16.49
CA LEU A 162 2.78 -26.52 -15.85
C LEU A 162 2.61 -26.63 -14.32
N TYR A 163 3.66 -27.02 -13.65
CA TYR A 163 3.75 -27.00 -12.21
C TYR A 163 4.42 -25.72 -11.76
N ARG A 164 3.77 -24.96 -10.91
CA ARG A 164 4.29 -23.68 -10.41
C ARG A 164 4.24 -23.66 -8.89
N VAL A 165 5.34 -23.23 -8.28
CA VAL A 165 5.44 -22.94 -6.85
C VAL A 165 5.47 -21.43 -6.67
N THR A 166 4.57 -20.90 -5.86
CA THR A 166 4.44 -19.46 -5.62
C THR A 166 4.65 -19.11 -4.15
N LEU A 167 5.27 -17.97 -3.92
CA LEU A 167 5.37 -17.32 -2.62
C LEU A 167 4.41 -16.14 -2.58
N ASP A 168 3.42 -16.21 -1.71
CA ASP A 168 2.47 -15.13 -1.47
C ASP A 168 2.86 -14.40 -0.18
N LEU A 169 3.18 -13.13 -0.31
CA LEU A 169 3.52 -12.23 0.78
C LEU A 169 2.41 -11.21 0.95
N ALA A 170 1.93 -11.02 2.18
CA ALA A 170 0.95 -9.97 2.47
C ALA A 170 1.25 -9.30 3.80
N VAL A 171 1.11 -7.98 3.83
CA VAL A 171 1.32 -7.13 5.01
C VAL A 171 0.28 -6.04 5.04
N ASP A 172 -0.35 -5.87 6.21
CA ASP A 172 -1.23 -4.76 6.49
C ASP A 172 -0.42 -3.64 7.14
N MET A 173 -0.55 -2.43 6.60
CA MET A 173 0.16 -1.24 7.07
C MET A 173 -0.81 -0.14 7.44
N THR A 174 -0.46 0.65 8.44
CA THR A 174 -1.13 1.91 8.75
C THR A 174 -0.18 3.07 8.48
N VAL A 175 -0.61 3.98 7.64
CA VAL A 175 0.09 5.22 7.32
C VAL A 175 -0.45 6.33 8.21
N LEU A 176 0.42 6.90 9.04
CA LEU A 176 0.12 8.03 9.91
C LEU A 176 0.56 9.31 9.23
N VAL A 177 -0.40 10.17 8.90
CA VAL A 177 -0.16 11.49 8.28
C VAL A 177 -0.77 12.59 9.15
N PRO A 178 -0.29 13.84 9.08
CA PRO A 178 -0.94 14.95 9.74
C PRO A 178 -2.40 15.08 9.32
N GLY A 179 -3.29 14.85 10.27
CA GLY A 179 -4.74 14.94 10.06
C GLY A 179 -5.46 13.63 9.79
N GLY A 180 -4.80 12.47 9.87
CA GLY A 180 -5.50 11.19 9.76
C GLY A 180 -4.60 9.98 9.67
N THR A 181 -5.25 8.83 9.60
CA THR A 181 -4.62 7.53 9.40
C THR A 181 -5.23 6.85 8.17
N ARG A 182 -4.43 6.09 7.43
CA ARG A 182 -4.89 5.28 6.30
C ARG A 182 -4.37 3.85 6.47
N ALA A 183 -5.27 2.88 6.30
CA ALA A 183 -4.90 1.48 6.23
C ALA A 183 -4.56 1.13 4.78
N VAL A 184 -3.45 0.43 4.58
CA VAL A 184 -2.93 0.02 3.27
C VAL A 184 -2.60 -1.45 3.34
N GLN A 185 -3.18 -2.24 2.45
CA GLN A 185 -2.83 -3.63 2.26
C GLN A 185 -1.83 -3.75 1.12
N CYS A 186 -0.73 -4.42 1.39
CA CYS A 186 0.30 -4.71 0.40
C CYS A 186 0.40 -6.22 0.26
N ALA A 187 0.21 -6.72 -0.95
CA ALA A 187 0.36 -8.12 -1.28
C ALA A 187 1.23 -8.26 -2.53
N GLN A 188 2.11 -9.27 -2.53
CA GLN A 188 3.00 -9.58 -3.63
C GLN A 188 3.07 -11.08 -3.81
N GLN A 189 2.96 -11.55 -5.04
CA GLN A 189 3.16 -12.94 -5.43
C GLN A 189 4.45 -13.07 -6.23
N ILE A 190 5.28 -14.05 -5.86
CA ILE A 190 6.57 -14.34 -6.50
C ILE A 190 6.57 -15.80 -6.93
N ILE A 191 6.95 -16.06 -8.18
CA ILE A 191 7.13 -17.42 -8.67
C ILE A 191 8.51 -17.89 -8.20
N LEU A 192 8.55 -18.98 -7.43
CA LEU A 192 9.77 -19.57 -6.91
C LEU A 192 10.34 -20.65 -7.85
N GLU A 193 9.44 -21.49 -8.38
CA GLU A 193 9.79 -22.60 -9.26
C GLU A 193 8.70 -22.77 -10.30
N GLU A 194 9.11 -23.02 -11.54
CA GLU A 194 8.19 -23.35 -12.63
C GLU A 194 8.75 -24.53 -13.42
N THR A 195 7.99 -25.60 -13.54
CA THR A 195 8.43 -26.83 -14.22
C THR A 195 7.35 -27.31 -15.16
N LEU A 196 7.73 -27.49 -16.43
CA LEU A 196 6.85 -28.06 -17.43
C LEU A 196 6.96 -29.58 -17.42
N LEU A 197 5.88 -30.25 -17.06
CA LEU A 197 5.76 -31.71 -17.09
C LEU A 197 5.16 -32.13 -18.42
N THR A 198 5.89 -32.91 -19.21
CA THR A 198 5.44 -33.43 -20.49
C THR A 198 5.07 -34.91 -20.35
N GLY A 199 3.81 -35.25 -20.65
CA GLY A 199 3.34 -36.65 -20.73
C GLY A 199 3.66 -37.29 -22.09
N ARG A 200 3.58 -38.62 -22.17
CA ARG A 200 3.62 -39.32 -23.45
C ARG A 200 2.35 -39.04 -24.23
N VAL A 201 2.47 -38.60 -25.47
CA VAL A 201 1.32 -38.49 -26.39
C VAL A 201 0.75 -39.87 -26.62
N PRO A 202 -0.51 -40.16 -26.31
CA PRO A 202 -1.10 -41.45 -26.65
C PRO A 202 -1.09 -41.58 -28.17
N MET A 203 -0.39 -42.61 -28.68
CA MET A 203 -0.50 -42.94 -30.08
C MET A 203 -1.90 -43.52 -30.33
N PHE A 204 -2.75 -42.75 -30.94
CA PHE A 204 -3.99 -43.30 -31.50
C PHE A 204 -3.58 -44.15 -32.73
N TYR A 205 -3.61 -45.47 -32.57
CA TYR A 205 -3.66 -46.38 -33.69
C TYR A 205 -5.10 -46.30 -34.21
N GLY A 206 -5.31 -45.51 -35.29
CA GLY A 206 -6.53 -45.62 -36.05
C GLY A 206 -6.50 -46.96 -36.81
N GLU A 207 -7.39 -47.85 -36.49
CA GLU A 207 -7.86 -48.91 -37.40
C GLU A 207 -8.88 -48.32 -38.37
#